data_90e7eef4221da569feed2f86d3ae8913
#
_entry.id   90e7eef4221da569feed2f86d3ae8913
#
_cell.length_a   1.000
_cell.length_b   1.000
_cell.length_c   1.000
_cell.angle_alpha   90.00
_cell.angle_beta   90.00
_cell.angle_gamma   90.00
#
_symmetry.space_group_name_H-M   'P 1'
#
loop_
_entity.id
_entity.type
_entity.pdbx_description
1 polymer ?
#
loop_
_entity_poly.entity_id
_entity_poly.type
_entity_poly.pdbx_seq_one_letter_code
_entity_poly.pdbx_strand_id
1 'polypeptide(L)'
;MLIVTKDNFKNEVEDHFGLVVIDLYADWCGPCRMLAPVLAELEAEYPEVKFCKINVDNDPELARAFNVKNIPMVAFVKNNTFEDMSVGFVPKENLKKLIEENK
;
A
#
# COMPACT_ATOMS: atom_id res chain seq x y z
N MET A 1 -1.52 -10.45 1.94
CA MET A 1 -0.67 -9.26 2.14
C MET A 1 -0.28 -9.14 3.60
N LEU A 2 0.97 -8.76 3.85
CA LEU A 2 1.49 -8.57 5.19
C LEU A 2 0.83 -7.37 5.88
N ILE A 3 0.38 -7.57 7.13
CA ILE A 3 -0.15 -6.45 7.92
C ILE A 3 1.03 -5.71 8.55
N VAL A 4 1.09 -4.40 8.32
CA VAL A 4 2.14 -3.55 8.86
C VAL A 4 1.53 -2.61 9.91
N THR A 5 2.22 -2.51 11.04
CA THR A 5 1.88 -1.61 12.15
C THR A 5 3.12 -0.80 12.48
N LYS A 6 3.00 0.13 13.42
CA LYS A 6 4.17 0.88 13.89
C LYS A 6 5.28 -0.02 14.44
N ASP A 7 4.91 -1.22 14.90
CA ASP A 7 5.88 -2.13 15.53
C ASP A 7 6.79 -2.82 14.52
N ASN A 8 6.33 -3.04 13.29
CA ASN A 8 7.13 -3.70 12.26
C ASN A 8 7.42 -2.84 11.03
N PHE A 9 7.00 -1.57 11.05
CA PHE A 9 7.17 -0.68 9.89
C PHE A 9 8.64 -0.53 9.50
N LYS A 10 9.52 -0.36 10.47
CA LYS A 10 10.95 -0.22 10.19
C LYS A 10 11.49 -1.44 9.45
N ASN A 11 11.25 -2.63 9.98
CA ASN A 11 11.78 -3.86 9.38
C ASN A 11 11.15 -4.18 8.03
N GLU A 12 9.84 -3.96 7.91
CA GLU A 12 9.10 -4.42 6.74
C GLU A 12 9.07 -3.41 5.61
N VAL A 13 9.20 -2.13 5.91
CA VAL A 13 9.13 -1.06 4.90
C VAL A 13 10.45 -0.30 4.80
N GLU A 14 10.92 0.28 5.91
CA GLU A 14 12.11 1.14 5.86
C GLU A 14 13.37 0.38 5.45
N ASP A 15 13.56 -0.81 5.99
CA ASP A 15 14.75 -1.61 5.74
C ASP A 15 14.62 -2.51 4.50
N HIS A 16 13.46 -2.50 3.85
CA HIS A 16 13.25 -3.33 2.67
C HIS A 16 13.91 -2.70 1.44
N PHE A 17 14.72 -3.50 0.74
CA PHE A 17 15.30 -3.09 -0.54
C PHE A 17 14.30 -3.37 -1.66
N GLY A 18 14.02 -2.35 -2.48
CA GLY A 18 13.10 -2.46 -3.59
C GLY A 18 11.75 -1.82 -3.31
N LEU A 19 10.80 -2.07 -4.21
CA LEU A 19 9.48 -1.46 -4.14
C LEU A 19 8.59 -2.15 -3.12
N VAL A 20 7.92 -1.34 -2.30
CA VAL A 20 6.85 -1.77 -1.40
C VAL A 20 5.58 -1.05 -1.81
N VAL A 21 4.51 -1.80 -2.04
CA VAL A 21 3.17 -1.28 -2.31
C VAL A 21 2.37 -1.41 -1.01
N ILE A 22 1.86 -0.29 -0.52
CA ILE A 22 1.20 -0.23 0.79
C ILE A 22 -0.25 0.20 0.62
N ASP A 23 -1.18 -0.66 1.03
CA ASP A 23 -2.62 -0.38 1.04
C ASP A 23 -3.01 0.21 2.39
N LEU A 24 -3.36 1.50 2.41
CA LEU A 24 -3.87 2.15 3.62
C LEU A 24 -5.40 2.13 3.55
N TYR A 25 -6.01 1.42 4.48
CA TYR A 25 -7.42 1.05 4.42
C TYR A 25 -8.08 1.09 5.79
N ALA A 26 -9.41 0.93 5.82
CA ALA A 26 -10.18 0.70 7.04
C ALA A 26 -11.23 -0.38 6.76
N ASP A 27 -11.63 -1.09 7.81
CA ASP A 27 -12.59 -2.21 7.67
C ASP A 27 -13.98 -1.75 7.23
N TRP A 28 -14.40 -0.55 7.62
CA TRP A 28 -15.70 0.00 7.27
C TRP A 28 -15.78 0.59 5.87
N CYS A 29 -14.67 0.64 5.17
CA CYS A 29 -14.55 1.33 3.89
C CYS A 29 -14.94 0.40 2.73
N GLY A 30 -16.06 0.68 2.06
CA GLY A 30 -16.53 -0.11 0.93
C GLY A 30 -15.54 -0.17 -0.24
N PRO A 31 -15.06 1.00 -0.72
CA PRO A 31 -14.06 1.00 -1.81
C PRO A 31 -12.78 0.26 -1.45
N CYS A 32 -12.38 0.28 -0.17
CA CYS A 32 -11.22 -0.49 0.28
C CYS A 32 -11.45 -1.99 0.09
N ARG A 33 -12.65 -2.47 0.44
CA ARG A 33 -13.00 -3.89 0.25
C ARG A 33 -13.05 -4.29 -1.21
N MET A 34 -13.47 -3.36 -2.07
CA MET A 34 -13.49 -3.61 -3.53
C MET A 34 -12.08 -3.68 -4.11
N LEU A 35 -11.15 -2.91 -3.55
CA LEU A 35 -9.78 -2.87 -4.05
C LEU A 35 -8.95 -4.07 -3.57
N ALA A 36 -9.31 -4.66 -2.42
CA ALA A 36 -8.55 -5.76 -1.84
C ALA A 36 -8.27 -6.92 -2.80
N PRO A 37 -9.28 -7.46 -3.54
CA PRO A 37 -8.99 -8.54 -4.48
C PRO A 37 -8.10 -8.10 -5.64
N VAL A 38 -8.19 -6.85 -6.07
CA VAL A 38 -7.33 -6.31 -7.13
C VAL A 38 -5.87 -6.33 -6.67
N LEU A 39 -5.62 -5.89 -5.45
CA LEU A 39 -4.27 -5.91 -4.88
C LEU A 39 -3.76 -7.34 -4.68
N ALA A 40 -4.63 -8.27 -4.28
CA ALA A 40 -4.25 -9.67 -4.15
C ALA A 40 -3.81 -10.26 -5.49
N GLU A 41 -4.50 -9.92 -6.57
CA GLU A 41 -4.11 -10.37 -7.91
C GLU A 41 -2.75 -9.79 -8.30
N LEU A 42 -2.54 -8.50 -8.03
CA LEU A 42 -1.26 -7.86 -8.34
C LEU A 42 -0.12 -8.44 -7.52
N GLU A 43 -0.36 -8.74 -6.25
CA GLU A 43 0.65 -9.39 -5.42
C GLU A 43 1.10 -10.72 -6.03
N ALA A 44 0.16 -11.50 -6.54
CA ALA A 44 0.48 -12.78 -7.20
C ALA A 44 1.25 -12.57 -8.51
N GLU A 45 0.96 -11.49 -9.24
CA GLU A 45 1.60 -11.19 -10.53
C GLU A 45 3.00 -10.61 -10.37
N TYR A 46 3.31 -10.00 -9.23
CA TYR A 46 4.59 -9.33 -8.98
C TYR A 46 5.28 -9.91 -7.74
N PRO A 47 5.76 -11.15 -7.81
CA PRO A 47 6.40 -11.77 -6.63
C PRO A 47 7.67 -11.04 -6.18
N GLU A 48 8.27 -10.23 -7.05
CA GLU A 48 9.46 -9.44 -6.71
C GLU A 48 9.12 -8.15 -5.95
N VAL A 49 7.85 -7.76 -5.92
CA VAL A 49 7.40 -6.54 -5.24
C VAL A 49 6.76 -6.91 -3.91
N LYS A 50 7.09 -6.18 -2.86
CA LYS A 50 6.48 -6.42 -1.56
C LYS A 50 5.14 -5.69 -1.46
N PHE A 51 4.11 -6.41 -1.04
CA PHE A 51 2.78 -5.85 -0.81
C PHE A 51 2.45 -5.96 0.66
N CYS A 52 2.00 -4.87 1.26
CA CYS A 52 1.55 -4.85 2.63
C CYS A 52 0.38 -3.91 2.81
N LYS A 53 -0.26 -3.97 3.98
CA LYS A 53 -1.42 -3.14 4.27
C LYS A 53 -1.35 -2.57 5.68
N ILE A 54 -1.88 -1.37 5.83
CA ILE A 54 -1.94 -0.65 7.09
C ILE A 54 -3.39 -0.27 7.35
N ASN A 55 -3.93 -0.68 8.49
CA ASN A 55 -5.25 -0.27 8.91
C ASN A 55 -5.13 1.11 9.58
N VAL A 56 -5.71 2.14 8.98
CA VAL A 56 -5.55 3.51 9.44
C VAL A 56 -6.20 3.75 10.81
N ASP A 57 -7.20 2.98 11.17
CA ASP A 57 -7.84 3.10 12.47
C ASP A 57 -6.97 2.53 13.59
N ASN A 58 -6.22 1.48 13.29
CA ASN A 58 -5.32 0.85 14.26
C ASN A 58 -3.99 1.58 14.40
N ASP A 59 -3.56 2.28 13.36
CA ASP A 59 -2.27 2.98 13.32
C ASP A 59 -2.42 4.40 12.83
N PRO A 60 -3.08 5.28 13.62
CA PRO A 60 -3.29 6.66 13.20
C PRO A 60 -1.99 7.45 12.99
N GLU A 61 -0.91 7.08 13.69
CA GLU A 61 0.39 7.74 13.49
C GLU A 61 0.95 7.47 12.11
N LEU A 62 0.85 6.21 11.64
CA LEU A 62 1.30 5.88 10.28
C LEU A 62 0.41 6.55 9.24
N ALA A 63 -0.90 6.61 9.48
CA ALA A 63 -1.80 7.30 8.57
C ALA A 63 -1.40 8.78 8.42
N ARG A 64 -1.05 9.43 9.52
CA ARG A 64 -0.57 10.81 9.49
C ARG A 64 0.76 10.94 8.76
N ALA A 65 1.67 10.00 8.99
CA ALA A 65 2.97 10.01 8.34
C ALA A 65 2.84 9.92 6.82
N PHE A 66 1.85 9.16 6.33
CA PHE A 66 1.56 9.07 4.90
C PHE A 66 0.64 10.17 4.39
N ASN A 67 0.22 11.08 5.29
CA ASN A 67 -0.67 12.18 4.94
C ASN A 67 -1.98 11.69 4.30
N VAL A 68 -2.55 10.61 4.86
CA VAL A 68 -3.77 10.00 4.33
C VAL A 68 -4.95 10.92 4.60
N LYS A 69 -5.67 11.28 3.54
CA LYS A 69 -6.88 12.11 3.63
C LYS A 69 -8.11 11.36 3.17
N ASN A 70 -7.94 10.46 2.21
CA ASN A 70 -9.02 9.63 1.67
C ASN A 70 -8.51 8.21 1.52
N ILE A 71 -9.38 7.23 1.76
CA ILE A 71 -9.05 5.82 1.63
C ILE A 71 -9.97 5.14 0.62
N PRO A 72 -9.48 4.06 -0.04
CA PRO A 72 -8.13 3.50 0.09
C PRO A 72 -7.08 4.45 -0.48
N MET A 73 -5.89 4.44 0.10
CA MET A 73 -4.74 5.09 -0.46
C MET A 73 -3.67 4.01 -0.66
N VAL A 74 -3.15 3.90 -1.87
CA VAL A 74 -2.07 2.96 -2.18
C VAL A 74 -0.79 3.77 -2.33
N ALA A 75 0.17 3.53 -1.46
CA ALA A 75 1.46 4.22 -1.47
C ALA A 75 2.52 3.33 -2.11
N PHE A 76 3.40 3.95 -2.87
CA PHE A 76 4.51 3.28 -3.55
C PHE A 76 5.81 3.81 -2.95
N VAL A 77 6.49 2.95 -2.19
CA VAL A 77 7.70 3.32 -1.45
C VAL A 77 8.85 2.45 -1.96
N LYS A 78 9.94 3.07 -2.38
CA LYS A 78 11.10 2.34 -2.88
C LYS A 78 12.34 2.75 -2.11
N ASN A 79 13.01 1.79 -1.49
CA ASN A 79 14.20 2.03 -0.69
C ASN A 79 13.97 3.15 0.34
N ASN A 80 12.84 3.05 1.04
CA ASN A 80 12.41 4.01 2.07
C ASN A 80 12.12 5.42 1.54
N THR A 81 11.87 5.56 0.24
CA THR A 81 11.49 6.84 -0.35
C THR A 81 10.06 6.75 -0.91
N PHE A 82 9.20 7.66 -0.50
CA PHE A 82 7.84 7.76 -1.03
C PHE A 82 7.92 8.26 -2.47
N GLU A 83 7.48 7.41 -3.42
CA GLU A 83 7.63 7.71 -4.84
C GLU A 83 6.33 8.13 -5.51
N ASP A 84 5.21 7.50 -5.12
CA ASP A 84 3.96 7.69 -5.83
C ASP A 84 2.79 7.25 -4.98
N MET A 85 1.56 7.59 -5.38
CA MET A 85 0.36 7.14 -4.70
C MET A 85 -0.83 7.08 -5.64
N SER A 86 -1.83 6.29 -5.25
CA SER A 86 -3.14 6.23 -5.88
C SER A 86 -4.20 6.35 -4.80
N VAL A 87 -5.25 7.12 -5.04
CA VAL A 87 -6.31 7.36 -4.05
C VAL A 87 -7.65 6.89 -4.60
N GLY A 88 -8.41 6.18 -3.75
CA GLY A 88 -9.71 5.65 -4.11
C GLY A 88 -9.63 4.33 -4.85
N PHE A 89 -10.79 3.80 -5.21
CA PHE A 89 -10.85 2.62 -6.05
C PHE A 89 -10.48 3.00 -7.48
N VAL A 90 -9.51 2.29 -8.04
CA VAL A 90 -9.08 2.48 -9.43
C VAL A 90 -8.99 1.12 -10.11
N PRO A 91 -9.10 1.08 -11.45
CA PRO A 91 -8.92 -0.18 -12.18
C PRO A 91 -7.53 -0.76 -11.98
N LYS A 92 -7.44 -2.08 -12.05
CA LYS A 92 -6.18 -2.82 -11.90
C LYS A 92 -5.06 -2.24 -12.78
N GLU A 93 -5.39 -1.86 -14.01
CA GLU A 93 -4.39 -1.34 -14.95
C GLU A 93 -3.72 -0.06 -14.47
N ASN A 94 -4.44 0.78 -13.72
CA ASN A 94 -3.86 1.99 -13.15
C ASN A 94 -2.76 1.65 -12.13
N LEU A 95 -3.03 0.67 -11.26
CA LEU A 95 -2.05 0.25 -10.25
C LEU A 95 -0.89 -0.49 -10.90
N LYS A 96 -1.17 -1.31 -11.90
CA LYS A 96 -0.14 -2.02 -12.64
C LYS A 96 0.84 -1.04 -13.28
N LYS A 97 0.32 0.03 -13.88
CA LYS A 97 1.17 1.07 -14.48
C LYS A 97 2.08 1.70 -13.43
N LEU A 98 1.55 2.02 -12.25
CA LEU A 98 2.35 2.62 -11.19
C LEU A 98 3.42 1.66 -10.69
N ILE A 99 3.11 0.37 -10.59
CA ILE A 99 4.10 -0.65 -10.23
C ILE A 99 5.22 -0.68 -11.28
N GLU A 100 4.85 -0.72 -12.56
CA GLU A 100 5.84 -0.79 -13.65
C GLU A 100 6.73 0.45 -13.68
N GLU A 101 6.19 1.61 -13.36
CA GLU A 101 6.94 2.86 -13.35
C GLU A 101 7.89 2.97 -12.16
N ASN A 102 7.62 2.24 -11.07
CA ASN A 102 8.35 2.40 -9.81
C ASN A 102 9.18 1.19 -9.39
N LYS A 103 8.99 0.05 -10.00
CA LYS A 103 9.74 -1.15 -9.60
C LYS A 103 11.20 -1.13 -10.07
#